data_a207f413659a104910e8cd94c1430d50
#
_entry.id   a207f413659a104910e8cd94c1430d50
#
_cell.length_a   1.000
_cell.length_b   1.000
_cell.length_c   1.000
_cell.angle_alpha   90.00
_cell.angle_beta   90.00
_cell.angle_gamma   90.00
#
_symmetry.space_group_name_H-M   'P 1'
#
loop_
_entity.id
_entity.type
_entity.pdbx_description
1 polymer ?
#
loop_
_entity_poly.entity_id
_entity_poly.type
_entity_poly.pdbx_seq_one_letter_code
_entity_poly.pdbx_strand_id
1 'polypeptide(L)'
;QNGYDKDTIYPDPELNAHILEAAKRNNITVKLVKVHSSDVFYTEPNVDGYKEISAKHGCACVEMESFALLHNANVLHKKATCMLTISDSMPKKEHATAAERQTSFTDMMTVALEACLD
;
A
#
# COMPACT_ATOMS: atom_id res chain seq x y z
N GLN A 1 10.88 -9.09 -14.09
CA GLN A 1 11.84 -8.36 -13.29
C GLN A 1 12.41 -9.20 -12.15
N ASN A 2 11.58 -9.81 -11.33
CA ASN A 2 12.01 -10.69 -10.24
C ASN A 2 11.78 -12.18 -10.56
N GLY A 3 11.69 -12.53 -11.83
CA GLY A 3 11.30 -13.88 -12.24
C GLY A 3 9.80 -14.15 -12.12
N TYR A 4 9.02 -13.17 -11.70
CA TYR A 4 7.57 -13.26 -11.58
C TYR A 4 6.96 -12.72 -12.89
N ASP A 5 6.21 -13.55 -13.56
CA ASP A 5 5.69 -13.26 -14.90
C ASP A 5 4.27 -12.68 -14.94
N LYS A 6 3.66 -12.44 -13.77
CA LYS A 6 2.33 -11.84 -13.67
C LYS A 6 2.44 -10.38 -13.25
N ASP A 7 1.47 -9.59 -13.63
CA ASP A 7 1.44 -8.16 -13.32
C ASP A 7 0.69 -7.82 -12.03
N THR A 8 0.11 -8.81 -11.35
CA THR A 8 -0.61 -8.63 -10.08
C THR A 8 -0.16 -9.65 -9.06
N ILE A 9 0.12 -9.20 -7.85
CA ILE A 9 0.49 -10.06 -6.73
C ILE A 9 -0.39 -9.74 -5.53
N TYR A 10 -0.69 -10.74 -4.70
CA TYR A 10 -1.61 -10.60 -3.58
C TYR A 10 -0.90 -10.79 -2.26
N PRO A 11 -1.27 -10.01 -1.21
CA PRO A 11 -0.74 -10.20 0.13
C PRO A 11 -1.36 -11.41 0.81
N ASP A 12 -0.85 -11.74 1.99
CA ASP A 12 -1.41 -12.81 2.80
C ASP A 12 -2.80 -12.41 3.33
N PRO A 13 -3.85 -13.19 3.05
CA PRO A 13 -5.20 -12.82 3.47
C PRO A 13 -5.41 -12.87 4.99
N GLU A 14 -4.69 -13.72 5.70
CA GLU A 14 -4.77 -13.82 7.15
C GLU A 14 -4.23 -12.55 7.82
N LEU A 15 -3.09 -12.04 7.36
CA LEU A 15 -2.54 -10.78 7.85
C LEU A 15 -3.47 -9.62 7.56
N ASN A 16 -4.07 -9.59 6.37
CA ASN A 16 -5.04 -8.55 6.03
C ASN A 16 -6.27 -8.60 6.95
N ALA A 17 -6.75 -9.79 7.29
CA ALA A 17 -7.87 -9.94 8.21
C ALA A 17 -7.52 -9.40 9.60
N HIS A 18 -6.32 -9.69 10.10
CA HIS A 18 -5.85 -9.16 11.38
C HIS A 18 -5.76 -7.64 11.38
N ILE A 19 -5.31 -7.05 10.28
CA ILE A 19 -5.22 -5.59 10.13
C ILE A 19 -6.61 -4.96 10.16
N LEU A 20 -7.56 -5.50 9.43
CA LEU A 20 -8.93 -4.98 9.38
C LEU A 20 -9.59 -5.07 10.76
N GLU A 21 -9.38 -6.15 11.48
CA GLU A 21 -9.91 -6.33 12.82
C GLU A 21 -9.27 -5.35 13.82
N ALA A 22 -7.96 -5.18 13.78
CA ALA A 22 -7.26 -4.23 14.63
C ALA A 22 -7.69 -2.79 14.38
N ALA A 23 -7.89 -2.43 13.12
CA ALA A 23 -8.39 -1.11 12.74
C ALA A 23 -9.77 -0.85 13.34
N LYS A 24 -10.64 -1.85 13.23
CA LYS A 24 -12.00 -1.77 13.78
C LYS A 24 -11.99 -1.58 15.29
N ARG A 25 -11.15 -2.35 16.01
CA ARG A 25 -11.03 -2.23 17.46
C ARG A 25 -10.55 -0.84 17.90
N ASN A 26 -9.75 -0.20 17.08
CA ASN A 26 -9.15 1.11 17.40
C ASN A 26 -9.88 2.30 16.77
N ASN A 27 -11.03 2.08 16.15
CA ASN A 27 -11.81 3.12 15.46
C ASN A 27 -11.01 3.85 14.38
N ILE A 28 -10.09 3.14 13.72
CA ILE A 28 -9.27 3.69 12.64
C ILE A 28 -9.81 3.13 11.32
N THR A 29 -10.07 4.02 10.36
CA THR A 29 -10.58 3.61 9.04
C THR A 29 -9.43 3.12 8.17
N VAL A 30 -9.55 1.88 7.68
CA VAL A 30 -8.59 1.27 6.76
C VAL A 30 -9.38 0.73 5.57
N LYS A 31 -8.86 0.92 4.37
CA LYS A 31 -9.47 0.42 3.15
C LYS A 31 -8.57 -0.59 2.48
N LEU A 32 -9.15 -1.68 2.02
CA LEU A 32 -8.44 -2.67 1.21
C LEU A 32 -8.55 -2.24 -0.25
N VAL A 33 -7.42 -1.91 -0.84
CA VAL A 33 -7.39 -1.37 -2.21
C VAL A 33 -6.29 -2.04 -3.02
N LYS A 34 -6.38 -1.91 -4.34
CA LYS A 34 -5.32 -2.31 -5.25
C LYS A 34 -4.33 -1.15 -5.39
N VAL A 35 -3.05 -1.49 -5.37
CA VAL A 35 -1.94 -0.53 -5.35
C VAL A 35 -1.10 -0.72 -6.60
N HIS A 36 -0.70 0.37 -7.24
CA HIS A 36 0.28 0.34 -8.31
C HIS A 36 1.68 0.49 -7.69
N SER A 37 2.50 -0.55 -7.82
CA SER A 37 3.89 -0.52 -7.37
C SER A 37 4.77 -0.22 -8.57
N SER A 38 5.47 0.89 -8.56
CA SER A 38 6.22 1.40 -9.70
C SER A 38 7.72 1.45 -9.42
N ASP A 39 8.52 1.06 -10.39
CA ASP A 39 9.98 1.20 -10.32
C ASP A 39 10.44 2.61 -10.70
N VAL A 40 9.54 3.43 -11.23
CA VAL A 40 9.86 4.73 -11.80
C VAL A 40 9.14 5.83 -11.04
N PHE A 41 9.91 6.78 -10.53
CA PHE A 41 9.35 7.97 -9.90
C PHE A 41 8.77 8.92 -10.96
N TYR A 42 8.04 9.95 -10.51
CA TYR A 42 7.35 10.87 -11.42
C TYR A 42 8.35 11.75 -12.17
N THR A 43 8.61 11.39 -13.42
CA THR A 43 9.35 12.23 -14.36
C THR A 43 8.37 12.77 -15.41
N GLU A 44 8.79 13.79 -16.15
CA GLU A 44 7.88 14.43 -17.09
C GLU A 44 7.18 13.48 -18.06
N PRO A 45 7.83 12.50 -18.68
CA PRO A 45 7.11 11.55 -19.53
C PRO A 45 6.14 10.64 -18.78
N ASN A 46 6.29 10.50 -17.46
CA ASN A 46 5.51 9.55 -16.64
C ASN A 46 4.53 10.23 -15.69
N VAL A 47 4.41 11.56 -15.75
CA VAL A 47 3.55 12.30 -14.81
C VAL A 47 2.11 11.77 -14.81
N ASP A 48 1.59 11.41 -15.97
CA ASP A 48 0.23 10.89 -16.10
C ASP A 48 0.16 9.38 -16.32
N GLY A 49 1.29 8.69 -16.32
CA GLY A 49 1.34 7.24 -16.52
C GLY A 49 0.55 6.46 -15.47
N TYR A 50 0.48 6.97 -14.24
CA TYR A 50 -0.31 6.35 -13.18
C TYR A 50 -1.80 6.31 -13.52
N LYS A 51 -2.30 7.26 -14.30
CA LYS A 51 -3.72 7.32 -14.68
C LYS A 51 -4.10 6.15 -15.57
N GLU A 52 -3.24 5.82 -16.53
CA GLU A 52 -3.48 4.68 -17.43
C GLU A 52 -3.48 3.36 -16.66
N ILE A 53 -2.50 3.16 -15.80
CA ILE A 53 -2.38 1.94 -15.01
C ILE A 53 -3.51 1.84 -14.00
N SER A 54 -3.86 2.96 -13.37
CA SER A 54 -4.98 2.99 -12.43
C SER A 54 -6.30 2.63 -13.13
N ALA A 55 -6.53 3.16 -14.32
CA ALA A 55 -7.73 2.84 -15.09
C ALA A 55 -7.75 1.38 -15.53
N LYS A 56 -6.61 0.84 -15.99
CA LYS A 56 -6.50 -0.53 -16.48
C LYS A 56 -6.67 -1.56 -15.37
N HIS A 57 -6.10 -1.32 -14.20
CA HIS A 57 -6.04 -2.30 -13.11
C HIS A 57 -6.90 -1.93 -11.91
N GLY A 58 -7.54 -0.76 -11.91
CA GLY A 58 -8.35 -0.31 -10.77
C GLY A 58 -7.54 0.05 -9.54
N CYS A 59 -6.34 0.59 -9.72
CA CYS A 59 -5.48 0.95 -8.61
C CYS A 59 -5.91 2.26 -7.97
N ALA A 60 -5.94 2.31 -6.64
CA ALA A 60 -6.37 3.48 -5.87
C ALA A 60 -5.20 4.37 -5.45
N CYS A 61 -4.00 3.82 -5.39
CA CYS A 61 -2.80 4.56 -4.99
C CYS A 61 -1.56 3.97 -5.63
N VAL A 62 -0.43 4.63 -5.43
CA VAL A 62 0.86 4.24 -6.01
C VAL A 62 1.96 4.34 -4.96
N GLU A 63 2.88 3.41 -5.01
CA GLU A 63 4.10 3.39 -4.19
C GLU A 63 5.18 2.63 -4.99
N MET A 64 6.29 2.26 -4.38
CA MET A 64 7.44 1.77 -5.15
C MET A 64 8.04 0.45 -4.66
N GLU A 65 7.54 -0.14 -3.58
CA GLU A 65 8.21 -1.27 -2.94
C GLU A 65 7.34 -2.50 -2.71
N SER A 66 6.03 -2.37 -2.66
CA SER A 66 5.15 -3.45 -2.18
C SER A 66 5.16 -4.70 -3.06
N PHE A 67 5.27 -4.55 -4.38
CA PHE A 67 5.30 -5.69 -5.27
C PHE A 67 6.53 -6.56 -4.98
N ALA A 68 7.69 -5.94 -4.86
CA ALA A 68 8.94 -6.66 -4.55
C ALA A 68 8.87 -7.32 -3.17
N LEU A 69 8.32 -6.62 -2.18
CA LEU A 69 8.15 -7.17 -0.85
C LEU A 69 7.31 -8.44 -0.86
N LEU A 70 6.15 -8.40 -1.50
CA LEU A 70 5.25 -9.55 -1.56
C LEU A 70 5.85 -10.70 -2.37
N HIS A 71 6.54 -10.40 -3.46
CA HIS A 71 7.22 -11.42 -4.25
C HIS A 71 8.32 -12.11 -3.43
N ASN A 72 9.15 -11.34 -2.75
CA ASN A 72 10.22 -11.90 -1.92
C ASN A 72 9.66 -12.77 -0.79
N ALA A 73 8.56 -12.36 -0.18
CA ALA A 73 7.90 -13.16 0.84
C ALA A 73 7.43 -14.50 0.26
N ASN A 74 6.84 -14.50 -0.94
CA ASN A 74 6.41 -15.72 -1.60
C ASN A 74 7.59 -16.67 -1.86
N VAL A 75 8.70 -16.14 -2.35
CA VAL A 75 9.91 -16.95 -2.62
C VAL A 75 10.44 -17.59 -1.34
N LEU A 76 10.37 -16.87 -0.23
CA LEU A 76 10.85 -17.34 1.07
C LEU A 76 9.81 -18.13 1.86
N HIS A 77 8.63 -18.36 1.29
CA HIS A 77 7.50 -19.04 1.96
C HIS A 77 7.10 -18.35 3.27
N LYS A 78 7.09 -17.01 3.25
CA LYS A 78 6.70 -16.18 4.38
C LYS A 78 5.43 -15.40 4.04
N LYS A 79 4.72 -14.98 5.10
CA LYS A 79 3.52 -14.17 4.96
C LYS A 79 3.91 -12.70 4.99
N ALA A 80 3.31 -11.91 4.11
CA ALA A 80 3.53 -10.46 4.08
C ALA A 80 2.30 -9.73 3.59
N THR A 81 2.17 -8.51 4.05
CA THR A 81 1.18 -7.56 3.55
C THR A 81 1.77 -6.17 3.68
N CYS A 82 1.06 -5.18 3.18
CA CYS A 82 1.54 -3.81 3.18
C CYS A 82 0.42 -2.86 3.63
N MET A 83 0.75 -1.98 4.56
CA MET A 83 -0.11 -0.88 4.98
C MET A 83 0.50 0.42 4.51
N LEU A 84 -0.33 1.30 4.01
CA LEU A 84 0.12 2.58 3.45
C LEU A 84 -0.70 3.71 4.03
N THR A 85 -0.03 4.84 4.27
CA THR A 85 -0.68 6.10 4.61
C THR A 85 -0.55 7.02 3.40
N ILE A 86 -1.67 7.57 2.95
CA ILE A 86 -1.67 8.50 1.82
C ILE A 86 -1.10 9.83 2.29
N SER A 87 0.05 10.23 1.75
CA SER A 87 0.69 11.49 2.09
C SER A 87 0.34 12.60 1.09
N ASP A 88 0.12 12.24 -0.15
CA ASP A 88 -0.14 13.20 -1.23
C ASP A 88 -1.26 12.68 -2.12
N SER A 89 -2.10 13.59 -2.61
CA SER A 89 -3.15 13.25 -3.56
C SER A 89 -2.90 13.98 -4.88
N MET A 90 -2.46 13.26 -5.90
CA MET A 90 -2.11 13.83 -7.19
C MET A 90 -3.29 14.41 -7.95
N PRO A 91 -4.47 13.74 -8.00
CA PRO A 91 -5.62 14.32 -8.68
C PRO A 91 -6.07 15.66 -8.11
N LYS A 92 -5.89 15.84 -6.79
CA LYS A 92 -6.25 17.06 -6.08
C LYS A 92 -5.06 17.98 -5.85
N LYS A 93 -3.85 17.53 -6.18
CA LYS A 93 -2.60 18.25 -5.91
C LYS A 93 -2.47 18.66 -4.44
N GLU A 94 -2.97 17.82 -3.55
CA GLU A 94 -2.89 18.02 -2.10
C GLU A 94 -1.67 17.31 -1.53
N HIS A 95 -1.03 17.96 -0.57
CA HIS A 95 0.10 17.40 0.15
C HIS A 95 -0.17 17.47 1.64
N ALA A 96 0.08 16.37 2.35
CA ALA A 96 -0.07 16.34 3.79
C ALA A 96 0.99 17.21 4.46
N THR A 97 0.61 17.93 5.51
CA THR A 97 1.56 18.63 6.35
C THR A 97 2.39 17.65 7.18
N ALA A 98 3.49 18.12 7.77
CA ALA A 98 4.32 17.27 8.63
C ALA A 98 3.50 16.76 9.83
N ALA A 99 2.66 17.60 10.41
CA ALA A 99 1.80 17.21 11.53
C ALA A 99 0.76 16.15 11.12
N GLU A 100 0.13 16.33 9.96
CA GLU A 100 -0.84 15.36 9.43
C GLU A 100 -0.18 14.00 9.14
N ARG A 101 1.02 14.00 8.56
CA ARG A 101 1.79 12.77 8.31
C ARG A 101 2.10 12.05 9.61
N GLN A 102 2.53 12.79 10.63
CA GLN A 102 2.86 12.21 11.92
C GLN A 102 1.65 11.54 12.56
N THR A 103 0.49 12.22 12.57
CA THR A 103 -0.75 11.66 13.11
C THR A 103 -1.19 10.41 12.35
N SER A 104 -1.20 10.47 11.02
CA SER A 104 -1.59 9.33 10.18
C SER A 104 -0.64 8.15 10.33
N PHE A 105 0.65 8.41 10.45
CA PHE A 105 1.63 7.35 10.68
C PHE A 105 1.45 6.70 12.04
N THR A 106 1.08 7.48 13.06
CA THR A 106 0.80 6.93 14.40
C THR A 106 -0.40 5.99 14.35
N ASP A 107 -1.46 6.36 13.64
CA ASP A 107 -2.62 5.48 13.45
C ASP A 107 -2.22 4.18 12.75
N MET A 108 -1.43 4.28 11.67
CA MET A 108 -0.96 3.12 10.94
C MET A 108 -0.10 2.20 11.82
N MET A 109 0.80 2.77 12.62
CA MET A 109 1.63 1.99 13.53
C MET A 109 0.81 1.29 14.60
N THR A 110 -0.20 1.96 15.15
CA THR A 110 -1.12 1.38 16.13
C THR A 110 -1.80 0.15 15.55
N VAL A 111 -2.38 0.28 14.35
CA VAL A 111 -3.07 -0.84 13.69
C VAL A 111 -2.10 -1.98 13.41
N ALA A 112 -0.90 -1.67 12.90
CA ALA A 112 0.08 -2.69 12.57
C ALA A 112 0.53 -3.48 13.81
N LEU A 113 0.83 -2.78 14.90
CA LEU A 113 1.24 -3.43 16.15
C LEU A 113 0.12 -4.28 16.75
N GLU A 114 -1.10 -3.77 16.76
CA GLU A 114 -2.26 -4.50 17.27
C GLU A 114 -2.53 -5.75 16.41
N ALA A 115 -2.38 -5.64 15.11
CA ALA A 115 -2.57 -6.79 14.22
C ALA A 115 -1.53 -7.89 14.48
N CYS A 116 -0.31 -7.53 14.84
CA CYS A 116 0.74 -8.49 15.16
C CYS A 116 0.47 -9.26 16.46
N LEU A 117 -0.37 -8.71 17.35
CA LEU A 117 -0.73 -9.37 18.61
C LEU A 117 -1.84 -10.41 18.44
N ASP A 118 -2.51 -10.40 17.31
CA ASP A 118 -3.57 -11.39 17.00
C ASP A 118 -2.96 -12.76 16.55
#